data_13389c4a9f723d40e45c87635377fe4f
#
_entry.id   13389c4a9f723d40e45c87635377fe4f
#
_cell.length_a   1.000
_cell.length_b   1.000
_cell.length_c   1.000
_cell.angle_alpha   90.00
_cell.angle_beta   90.00
_cell.angle_gamma   90.00
#
_symmetry.space_group_name_H-M   'P 1'
#
loop_
_entity.id
_entity.type
_entity.pdbx_description
1 polymer ?
#
loop_
_entity_poly.entity_id
_entity_poly.type
_entity_poly.pdbx_seq_one_letter_code
_entity_poly.pdbx_strand_id
1 'polypeptide(L)'
;MGASLWVEPHLHHSSGWLYYADIWNYFQIAHLTDIGLYQLIYGQTLTTTPGIIVVLAPVWAITHAAGLSAVFIINIPHPTAWLVLGPYEVLLSAPALFAADAVALHMGASRARRMLVCAGEVFALYNVLLWGHPEDALAVAFLLYACLAASERRWPMSGWCLGFAIAFQPFVLLALAPLLFPAGLRRLPSLLARAAAPAAALLFVPLVLNWSVTTSHFLTQPAFPGGGRPTPWLRFAPTIAHSVYSGTAPVEGGPIRLIGLVLAVVIGLWFCRAHRNLSTLIAVVALTMTFRCALESVIAPYYVWPTIAFALLSISVHRWPRTGVVVTICVIVDWMSNFDRQSQWVWWPIMAGLVALVAASWPRRSTCNCELRELRALGPLTQNGTTLREPG
;
A
#
# COMPACT_ATOMS: atom_id res chain seq x y z
N MET A 1 2.76 -14.02 14.80
CA MET A 1 3.71 -14.40 15.86
C MET A 1 4.44 -15.71 15.55
N GLY A 2 3.78 -16.85 15.27
CA GLY A 2 4.48 -18.12 15.02
C GLY A 2 5.43 -18.10 13.82
N ALA A 3 5.06 -17.45 12.69
CA ALA A 3 5.91 -17.37 11.51
C ALA A 3 7.14 -16.48 11.73
N SER A 4 7.02 -15.42 12.52
CA SER A 4 8.14 -14.53 12.83
C SER A 4 9.21 -15.19 13.68
N LEU A 5 8.80 -16.04 14.62
CA LEU A 5 9.74 -16.77 15.47
C LEU A 5 10.57 -17.80 14.70
N TRP A 6 10.09 -18.26 13.53
CA TRP A 6 10.75 -19.29 12.73
C TRP A 6 11.71 -18.75 11.66
N VAL A 7 11.46 -17.57 11.13
CA VAL A 7 12.20 -17.05 9.96
C VAL A 7 13.42 -16.23 10.35
N GLU A 8 13.42 -15.60 11.51
CA GLU A 8 14.48 -14.69 11.94
C GLU A 8 15.84 -15.32 12.24
N PRO A 9 15.97 -16.55 12.81
CA PRO A 9 17.26 -17.15 13.04
C PRO A 9 18.14 -17.25 11.78
N HIS A 10 17.50 -17.20 10.60
CA HIS A 10 18.20 -17.28 9.31
C HIS A 10 18.53 -15.92 8.70
N LEU A 11 17.90 -14.84 9.17
CA LEU A 11 18.06 -13.50 8.61
C LEU A 11 18.93 -12.56 9.47
N HIS A 12 18.91 -12.72 10.78
CA HIS A 12 19.69 -11.89 11.71
C HIS A 12 20.26 -12.77 12.82
N HIS A 13 21.52 -13.00 12.80
CA HIS A 13 22.30 -13.98 13.55
C HIS A 13 22.14 -14.09 15.08
N SER A 14 21.13 -13.47 15.74
CA SER A 14 21.19 -13.43 17.19
C SER A 14 19.91 -13.49 18.00
N SER A 15 18.73 -13.25 17.46
CA SER A 15 17.65 -12.94 18.42
C SER A 15 16.35 -13.72 18.36
N GLY A 16 15.99 -14.35 17.26
CA GLY A 16 14.71 -15.05 17.14
C GLY A 16 13.47 -14.13 17.15
N TRP A 17 13.63 -12.80 16.92
CA TRP A 17 12.56 -11.81 16.91
C TRP A 17 12.54 -10.98 15.63
N LEU A 18 11.35 -10.64 15.10
CA LEU A 18 11.26 -9.73 13.98
C LEU A 18 11.84 -8.36 14.33
N TYR A 19 12.76 -7.90 13.52
CA TYR A 19 13.33 -6.57 13.61
C TYR A 19 12.60 -5.65 12.62
N TYR A 20 11.71 -4.84 13.11
CA TYR A 20 10.99 -3.84 12.33
C TYR A 20 11.90 -2.63 12.08
N ALA A 21 12.72 -2.72 11.04
CA ALA A 21 13.87 -1.84 10.87
C ALA A 21 13.54 -0.35 10.99
N ASP A 22 12.51 0.12 10.30
CA ASP A 22 12.22 1.55 10.26
C ASP A 22 11.47 2.04 11.51
N ILE A 23 10.53 1.28 12.04
CA ILE A 23 9.87 1.63 13.31
C ILE A 23 10.86 1.67 14.47
N TRP A 24 11.78 0.72 14.52
CA TRP A 24 12.83 0.72 15.52
C TRP A 24 13.68 1.98 15.47
N ASN A 25 14.11 2.38 14.28
CA ASN A 25 14.89 3.59 14.12
C ASN A 25 14.12 4.81 14.65
N TYR A 26 12.83 4.91 14.40
CA TYR A 26 12.01 6.02 14.93
C TYR A 26 11.92 6.01 16.46
N PHE A 27 11.65 4.86 17.04
CA PHE A 27 11.54 4.72 18.49
C PHE A 27 12.88 4.94 19.19
N GLN A 28 13.97 4.41 18.66
CA GLN A 28 15.30 4.57 19.23
C GLN A 28 15.76 6.02 19.21
N ILE A 29 15.59 6.73 18.11
CA ILE A 29 15.98 8.14 18.03
C ILE A 29 15.11 8.98 18.95
N ALA A 30 13.80 8.77 18.99
CA ALA A 30 12.91 9.48 19.91
C ALA A 30 13.29 9.27 21.37
N HIS A 31 13.67 8.06 21.76
CA HIS A 31 14.11 7.74 23.12
C HIS A 31 15.47 8.37 23.47
N LEU A 32 16.44 8.31 22.57
CA LEU A 32 17.79 8.83 22.81
C LEU A 32 17.85 10.35 22.86
N THR A 33 16.95 11.03 22.17
CA THR A 33 16.95 12.50 22.09
C THR A 33 16.00 13.17 23.05
N ASP A 34 15.19 12.39 23.79
CA ASP A 34 14.08 12.89 24.62
C ASP A 34 13.16 13.88 23.87
N ILE A 35 13.16 13.77 22.56
CA ILE A 35 12.31 14.56 21.66
C ILE A 35 11.03 13.77 21.43
N GLY A 36 9.89 14.42 21.57
CA GLY A 36 8.61 13.80 21.23
C GLY A 36 8.61 13.28 19.80
N LEU A 37 8.00 12.10 19.57
CA LEU A 37 7.93 11.47 18.25
C LEU A 37 7.52 12.44 17.15
N TYR A 38 6.65 13.39 17.47
CA TYR A 38 6.21 14.45 16.58
C TYR A 38 7.34 15.38 16.13
N GLN A 39 8.16 15.86 17.08
CA GLN A 39 9.30 16.74 16.77
C GLN A 39 10.37 16.01 15.97
N LEU A 40 10.58 14.73 16.26
CA LEU A 40 11.48 13.92 15.50
C LEU A 40 11.01 13.80 14.04
N ILE A 41 9.75 13.48 13.86
CA ILE A 41 9.16 13.26 12.51
C ILE A 41 9.18 14.55 11.68
N TYR A 42 8.94 15.72 12.28
CA TYR A 42 8.90 16.99 11.56
C TYR A 42 10.12 17.88 11.78
N GLY A 43 10.97 17.55 12.72
CA GLY A 43 12.07 18.42 13.13
C GLY A 43 13.36 18.25 12.36
N GLN A 44 13.76 17.06 11.97
CA GLN A 44 15.12 16.87 11.45
C GLN A 44 15.34 15.77 10.42
N THR A 45 14.59 14.67 10.38
CA THR A 45 15.18 13.51 9.69
C THR A 45 14.23 12.51 9.06
N LEU A 46 12.92 12.69 9.16
CA LEU A 46 12.01 11.67 8.71
C LEU A 46 11.62 11.79 7.25
N THR A 47 11.84 10.72 6.58
CA THR A 47 11.56 10.49 5.17
C THR A 47 10.16 9.95 4.93
N THR A 48 9.26 10.08 5.92
CA THR A 48 7.95 9.41 5.87
C THR A 48 6.77 10.38 5.93
N THR A 49 5.61 9.89 5.61
CA THR A 49 4.37 10.66 5.53
C THR A 49 3.77 10.93 6.92
N PRO A 50 2.95 12.00 7.04
CA PRO A 50 2.31 12.32 8.33
C PRO A 50 1.44 11.19 8.89
N GLY A 51 0.95 10.28 8.06
CA GLY A 51 0.13 9.15 8.49
C GLY A 51 0.81 8.22 9.48
N ILE A 52 2.14 8.06 9.39
CA ILE A 52 2.88 7.21 10.33
C ILE A 52 2.80 7.72 11.76
N ILE A 53 2.71 9.06 11.96
CA ILE A 53 2.60 9.64 13.30
C ILE A 53 1.31 9.21 13.98
N VAL A 54 0.21 9.31 13.24
CA VAL A 54 -1.12 8.90 13.74
C VAL A 54 -1.09 7.44 14.16
N VAL A 55 -0.36 6.62 13.39
CA VAL A 55 -0.20 5.19 13.65
C VAL A 55 0.70 4.92 14.85
N LEU A 56 1.86 5.56 14.93
CA LEU A 56 2.87 5.25 15.95
C LEU A 56 2.67 5.97 17.28
N ALA A 57 2.03 7.14 17.29
CA ALA A 57 1.85 7.92 18.51
C ALA A 57 1.16 7.16 19.66
N PRO A 58 0.11 6.34 19.45
CA PRO A 58 -0.51 5.58 20.54
C PRO A 58 0.44 4.54 21.15
N VAL A 59 1.14 3.78 20.30
CA VAL A 59 2.06 2.74 20.81
C VAL A 59 3.30 3.36 21.44
N TRP A 60 3.78 4.49 20.92
CA TRP A 60 4.82 5.28 21.57
C TRP A 60 4.41 5.72 22.98
N ALA A 61 3.22 6.30 23.12
CA ALA A 61 2.71 6.73 24.41
C ALA A 61 2.60 5.58 25.41
N ILE A 62 2.12 4.41 24.99
CA ILE A 62 2.00 3.22 25.83
C ILE A 62 3.38 2.72 26.25
N THR A 63 4.31 2.56 25.32
CA THR A 63 5.65 2.04 25.62
C THR A 63 6.43 2.98 26.52
N HIS A 64 6.31 4.30 26.30
CA HIS A 64 6.93 5.33 27.11
C HIS A 64 6.35 5.36 28.54
N ALA A 65 5.02 5.37 28.69
CA ALA A 65 4.33 5.34 29.97
C ALA A 65 4.62 4.06 30.78
N ALA A 66 4.82 2.93 30.10
CA ALA A 66 5.17 1.67 30.72
C ALA A 66 6.68 1.53 31.04
N GLY A 67 7.51 2.52 30.72
CA GLY A 67 8.96 2.46 30.92
C GLY A 67 9.65 1.35 30.09
N LEU A 68 9.05 0.95 28.96
CA LEU A 68 9.59 -0.09 28.11
C LEU A 68 10.72 0.46 27.24
N SER A 69 11.86 -0.23 27.22
CA SER A 69 13.01 0.18 26.43
C SER A 69 12.75 0.01 24.93
N ALA A 70 12.95 1.09 24.20
CA ALA A 70 13.01 1.09 22.75
C ALA A 70 14.46 1.04 22.22
N VAL A 71 15.45 1.02 23.10
CA VAL A 71 16.85 1.04 22.71
C VAL A 71 17.30 -0.36 22.30
N PHE A 72 17.75 -0.48 21.07
CA PHE A 72 18.44 -1.65 20.57
C PHE A 72 19.93 -1.52 20.95
N ILE A 73 20.36 -2.27 21.95
CA ILE A 73 21.77 -2.43 22.28
C ILE A 73 22.23 -3.75 21.67
N ILE A 74 23.33 -3.73 20.92
CA ILE A 74 23.86 -4.88 20.15
C ILE A 74 23.94 -6.18 21.00
N ASN A 75 24.07 -6.06 22.32
CA ASN A 75 24.18 -7.19 23.25
C ASN A 75 22.88 -7.49 24.01
N ILE A 76 21.80 -6.73 23.79
CA ILE A 76 20.49 -7.00 24.39
C ILE A 76 19.57 -7.40 23.26
N PRO A 77 19.25 -8.68 23.15
CA PRO A 77 18.58 -9.20 21.95
C PRO A 77 17.17 -8.66 21.73
N HIS A 78 16.52 -8.09 22.75
CA HIS A 78 15.10 -7.70 22.63
C HIS A 78 14.79 -6.45 23.41
N PRO A 79 14.51 -5.32 22.76
CA PRO A 79 13.92 -4.18 23.47
C PRO A 79 12.52 -4.58 23.96
N THR A 80 12.24 -4.27 25.22
CA THR A 80 10.95 -4.66 25.84
C THR A 80 9.74 -4.02 25.17
N ALA A 81 9.90 -2.88 24.52
CA ALA A 81 8.87 -2.25 23.71
C ALA A 81 8.31 -3.17 22.60
N TRP A 82 9.09 -4.16 22.15
CA TRP A 82 8.63 -5.13 21.16
C TRP A 82 7.38 -5.91 21.59
N LEU A 83 7.22 -6.18 22.89
CA LEU A 83 6.03 -6.88 23.42
C LEU A 83 4.71 -6.15 23.09
N VAL A 84 4.76 -4.84 22.91
CA VAL A 84 3.61 -4.03 22.50
C VAL A 84 3.63 -3.75 21.01
N LEU A 85 4.78 -3.41 20.46
CA LEU A 85 4.94 -3.00 19.07
C LEU A 85 4.63 -4.13 18.08
N GLY A 86 5.13 -5.33 18.32
CA GLY A 86 4.89 -6.47 17.42
C GLY A 86 3.40 -6.81 17.23
N PRO A 87 2.64 -7.05 18.32
CA PRO A 87 1.20 -7.24 18.23
C PRO A 87 0.45 -6.06 17.62
N TYR A 88 0.89 -4.83 17.88
CA TYR A 88 0.31 -3.62 17.33
C TYR A 88 0.45 -3.55 15.79
N GLU A 89 1.63 -3.85 15.26
CA GLU A 89 1.84 -3.90 13.80
C GLU A 89 0.97 -4.94 13.11
N VAL A 90 0.88 -6.14 13.68
CA VAL A 90 0.00 -7.19 13.17
C VAL A 90 -1.45 -6.70 13.15
N LEU A 91 -1.89 -6.02 14.23
CA LEU A 91 -3.24 -5.46 14.31
C LEU A 91 -3.49 -4.40 13.24
N LEU A 92 -2.52 -3.50 13.00
CA LEU A 92 -2.64 -2.46 11.97
C LEU A 92 -2.64 -3.00 10.54
N SER A 93 -2.12 -4.19 10.33
CA SER A 93 -2.12 -4.85 9.03
C SER A 93 -3.41 -5.63 8.74
N ALA A 94 -4.18 -5.98 9.77
CA ALA A 94 -5.42 -6.72 9.63
C ALA A 94 -6.50 -6.01 8.76
N PRO A 95 -6.66 -4.66 8.78
CA PRO A 95 -7.60 -3.97 7.90
C PRO A 95 -7.40 -4.26 6.41
N ALA A 96 -6.17 -4.50 5.95
CA ALA A 96 -5.90 -4.85 4.55
C ALA A 96 -6.54 -6.20 4.19
N LEU A 97 -6.47 -7.18 5.08
CA LEU A 97 -7.09 -8.51 4.87
C LEU A 97 -8.62 -8.42 4.85
N PHE A 98 -9.22 -7.64 5.75
CA PHE A 98 -10.67 -7.43 5.74
C PHE A 98 -11.13 -6.70 4.47
N ALA A 99 -10.39 -5.71 4.01
CA ALA A 99 -10.68 -5.00 2.78
C ALA A 99 -10.56 -5.93 1.56
N ALA A 100 -9.52 -6.77 1.52
CA ALA A 100 -9.33 -7.77 0.47
C ALA A 100 -10.48 -8.79 0.44
N ASP A 101 -10.89 -9.31 1.59
CA ASP A 101 -12.04 -10.23 1.69
C ASP A 101 -13.34 -9.56 1.22
N ALA A 102 -13.60 -8.33 1.65
CA ALA A 102 -14.79 -7.58 1.25
C ALA A 102 -14.84 -7.34 -0.27
N VAL A 103 -13.73 -6.94 -0.89
CA VAL A 103 -13.62 -6.74 -2.34
C VAL A 103 -13.81 -8.06 -3.08
N ALA A 104 -13.15 -9.15 -2.65
CA ALA A 104 -13.28 -10.46 -3.27
C ALA A 104 -14.71 -11.01 -3.15
N LEU A 105 -15.37 -10.79 -2.00
CA LEU A 105 -16.78 -11.14 -1.79
C LEU A 105 -17.69 -10.38 -2.76
N HIS A 106 -17.49 -9.06 -2.88
CA HIS A 106 -18.29 -8.21 -3.80
C HIS A 106 -18.11 -8.62 -5.26
N MET A 107 -16.93 -9.11 -5.63
CA MET A 107 -16.67 -9.67 -6.96
C MET A 107 -17.27 -11.07 -7.18
N GLY A 108 -17.92 -11.68 -6.18
CA GLY A 108 -18.52 -13.00 -6.27
C GLY A 108 -17.54 -14.17 -6.11
N ALA A 109 -16.38 -13.93 -5.49
CA ALA A 109 -15.41 -15.00 -5.24
C ALA A 109 -15.96 -16.03 -4.21
N SER A 110 -15.77 -17.31 -4.50
CA SER A 110 -16.11 -18.39 -3.56
C SER A 110 -15.28 -18.31 -2.26
N ARG A 111 -15.79 -18.87 -1.16
CA ARG A 111 -15.09 -18.89 0.14
C ARG A 111 -13.65 -19.41 0.02
N ALA A 112 -13.44 -20.50 -0.71
CA ALA A 112 -12.11 -21.09 -0.88
C ALA A 112 -11.14 -20.10 -1.59
N ARG A 113 -11.62 -19.34 -2.58
CA ARG A 113 -10.81 -18.34 -3.28
C ARG A 113 -10.52 -17.12 -2.41
N ARG A 114 -11.50 -16.66 -1.63
CA ARG A 114 -11.29 -15.58 -0.67
C ARG A 114 -10.23 -15.97 0.36
N MET A 115 -10.30 -17.19 0.91
CA MET A 115 -9.27 -17.71 1.82
C MET A 115 -7.89 -17.77 1.14
N LEU A 116 -7.80 -18.20 -0.12
CA LEU A 116 -6.54 -18.22 -0.86
C LEU A 116 -5.97 -16.81 -1.07
N VAL A 117 -6.82 -15.85 -1.43
CA VAL A 117 -6.41 -14.43 -1.55
C VAL A 117 -5.88 -13.92 -0.22
N CYS A 118 -6.64 -14.10 0.87
CA CYS A 118 -6.20 -13.66 2.20
C CYS A 118 -4.90 -14.34 2.65
N ALA A 119 -4.71 -15.63 2.34
CA ALA A 119 -3.47 -16.34 2.64
C ALA A 119 -2.28 -15.78 1.83
N GLY A 120 -2.50 -15.49 0.55
CA GLY A 120 -1.50 -14.84 -0.31
C GLY A 120 -1.15 -13.42 0.15
N GLU A 121 -2.16 -12.66 0.61
CA GLU A 121 -1.94 -11.35 1.21
C GLU A 121 -1.11 -11.43 2.49
N VAL A 122 -1.42 -12.37 3.39
CA VAL A 122 -0.64 -12.58 4.62
C VAL A 122 0.82 -12.91 4.29
N PHE A 123 1.04 -13.75 3.27
CA PHE A 123 2.38 -14.10 2.82
C PHE A 123 3.16 -12.86 2.31
N ALA A 124 2.56 -12.08 1.44
CA ALA A 124 3.20 -10.91 0.86
C ALA A 124 3.31 -9.72 1.84
N LEU A 125 2.36 -9.60 2.80
CA LEU A 125 2.38 -8.63 3.89
C LEU A 125 3.57 -8.83 4.85
N TYR A 126 4.16 -10.01 4.86
CA TYR A 126 5.33 -10.29 5.67
C TYR A 126 6.47 -9.28 5.44
N ASN A 127 6.71 -8.88 4.19
CA ASN A 127 7.72 -7.88 3.88
C ASN A 127 7.39 -6.49 4.45
N VAL A 128 6.12 -6.11 4.44
CA VAL A 128 5.64 -4.84 5.03
C VAL A 128 5.89 -4.83 6.53
N LEU A 129 5.58 -5.93 7.21
CA LEU A 129 5.79 -6.09 8.64
C LEU A 129 7.29 -6.14 8.99
N LEU A 130 8.08 -6.91 8.22
CA LEU A 130 9.52 -7.06 8.45
C LEU A 130 10.26 -5.71 8.36
N TRP A 131 9.82 -4.83 7.46
CA TRP A 131 10.42 -3.51 7.29
C TRP A 131 9.80 -2.43 8.18
N GLY A 132 8.71 -2.74 8.90
CA GLY A 132 8.06 -1.81 9.81
C GLY A 132 7.30 -0.69 9.12
N HIS A 133 6.47 -1.05 8.12
CA HIS A 133 5.65 -0.12 7.33
C HIS A 133 4.14 -0.40 7.47
N PRO A 134 3.56 -0.41 8.69
CA PRO A 134 2.13 -0.68 8.89
C PRO A 134 1.24 0.35 8.17
N GLU A 135 1.75 1.54 7.90
CA GLU A 135 1.06 2.57 7.12
C GLU A 135 0.83 2.15 5.67
N ASP A 136 1.70 1.34 5.07
CA ASP A 136 1.47 0.77 3.74
C ASP A 136 0.25 -0.15 3.76
N ALA A 137 0.10 -0.97 4.80
CA ALA A 137 -1.04 -1.86 4.97
C ALA A 137 -2.36 -1.07 5.12
N LEU A 138 -2.35 -0.02 5.92
CA LEU A 138 -3.50 0.88 6.07
C LEU A 138 -3.83 1.61 4.77
N ALA A 139 -2.82 2.11 4.06
CA ALA A 139 -3.00 2.76 2.77
C ALA A 139 -3.66 1.84 1.75
N VAL A 140 -3.20 0.60 1.64
CA VAL A 140 -3.82 -0.41 0.75
C VAL A 140 -5.23 -0.76 1.20
N ALA A 141 -5.48 -0.92 2.52
CA ALA A 141 -6.82 -1.18 3.04
C ALA A 141 -7.81 -0.08 2.63
N PHE A 142 -7.47 1.19 2.87
CA PHE A 142 -8.30 2.32 2.48
C PHE A 142 -8.44 2.42 0.95
N LEU A 143 -7.40 2.12 0.19
CA LEU A 143 -7.46 2.11 -1.28
C LEU A 143 -8.42 1.03 -1.80
N LEU A 144 -8.44 -0.15 -1.20
CA LEU A 144 -9.38 -1.22 -1.53
C LEU A 144 -10.82 -0.81 -1.22
N TYR A 145 -11.09 -0.19 -0.06
CA TYR A 145 -12.41 0.37 0.25
C TYR A 145 -12.79 1.52 -0.67
N ALA A 146 -11.82 2.33 -1.13
CA ALA A 146 -12.09 3.35 -2.14
C ALA A 146 -12.53 2.73 -3.47
N CYS A 147 -11.88 1.64 -3.92
CA CYS A 147 -12.27 0.89 -5.12
C CYS A 147 -13.68 0.29 -4.97
N LEU A 148 -13.97 -0.31 -3.82
CA LEU A 148 -15.29 -0.89 -3.53
C LEU A 148 -16.38 0.18 -3.56
N ALA A 149 -16.19 1.29 -2.85
CA ALA A 149 -17.13 2.41 -2.83
C ALA A 149 -17.32 3.04 -4.22
N ALA A 150 -16.26 3.12 -5.03
CA ALA A 150 -16.34 3.61 -6.41
C ALA A 150 -17.19 2.68 -7.28
N SER A 151 -17.04 1.36 -7.14
CA SER A 151 -17.83 0.36 -7.87
C SER A 151 -19.33 0.46 -7.54
N GLU A 152 -19.65 0.75 -6.29
CA GLU A 152 -21.01 0.99 -5.79
C GLU A 152 -21.53 2.42 -6.07
N ARG A 153 -20.74 3.25 -6.78
CA ARG A 153 -21.04 4.67 -7.05
C ARG A 153 -21.19 5.54 -5.79
N ARG A 154 -20.67 5.08 -4.66
CA ARG A 154 -20.64 5.82 -3.39
C ARG A 154 -19.45 6.79 -3.37
N TRP A 155 -19.47 7.72 -4.33
CA TRP A 155 -18.35 8.62 -4.63
C TRP A 155 -17.83 9.42 -3.43
N PRO A 156 -18.68 9.97 -2.52
CA PRO A 156 -18.16 10.68 -1.35
C PRO A 156 -17.30 9.79 -0.47
N MET A 157 -17.71 8.54 -0.24
CA MET A 157 -16.97 7.57 0.56
C MET A 157 -15.67 7.15 -0.14
N SER A 158 -15.73 6.91 -1.47
CA SER A 158 -14.53 6.64 -2.26
C SER A 158 -13.50 7.77 -2.14
N GLY A 159 -13.93 9.03 -2.19
CA GLY A 159 -13.06 10.20 -2.01
C GLY A 159 -12.40 10.24 -0.63
N TRP A 160 -13.15 10.03 0.44
CA TRP A 160 -12.61 10.00 1.80
C TRP A 160 -11.65 8.83 2.03
N CYS A 161 -12.01 7.62 1.62
CA CYS A 161 -11.12 6.46 1.71
C CYS A 161 -9.81 6.70 0.95
N LEU A 162 -9.90 7.24 -0.27
CA LEU A 162 -8.73 7.60 -1.06
C LEU A 162 -7.86 8.67 -0.34
N GLY A 163 -8.49 9.64 0.30
CA GLY A 163 -7.80 10.67 1.08
C GLY A 163 -7.05 10.12 2.29
N PHE A 164 -7.64 9.21 3.03
CA PHE A 164 -6.94 8.51 4.11
C PHE A 164 -5.81 7.64 3.57
N ALA A 165 -6.02 6.93 2.46
CA ALA A 165 -4.96 6.16 1.83
C ALA A 165 -3.75 7.03 1.44
N ILE A 166 -3.97 8.21 0.84
CA ILE A 166 -2.91 9.19 0.49
C ILE A 166 -2.23 9.73 1.75
N ALA A 167 -2.98 10.00 2.81
CA ALA A 167 -2.45 10.50 4.07
C ALA A 167 -1.50 9.49 4.75
N PHE A 168 -1.75 8.20 4.59
CA PHE A 168 -0.84 7.15 5.04
C PHE A 168 0.35 6.98 4.09
N GLN A 169 0.12 6.95 2.75
CA GLN A 169 1.20 6.71 1.81
C GLN A 169 0.98 7.40 0.44
N PRO A 170 1.95 8.22 -0.02
CA PRO A 170 1.82 8.99 -1.26
C PRO A 170 1.80 8.13 -2.53
N PHE A 171 2.30 6.89 -2.51
CA PHE A 171 2.25 6.03 -3.71
C PHE A 171 0.82 5.78 -4.19
N VAL A 172 -0.18 5.93 -3.31
CA VAL A 172 -1.60 5.84 -3.64
C VAL A 172 -2.03 6.87 -4.69
N LEU A 173 -1.29 7.96 -4.87
CA LEU A 173 -1.52 8.93 -5.95
C LEU A 173 -1.50 8.27 -7.35
N LEU A 174 -0.81 7.14 -7.51
CA LEU A 174 -0.82 6.34 -8.73
C LEU A 174 -2.21 5.75 -9.03
N ALA A 175 -3.07 5.56 -8.03
CA ALA A 175 -4.45 5.09 -8.20
C ALA A 175 -5.47 6.23 -8.34
N LEU A 176 -5.07 7.49 -8.15
CA LEU A 176 -5.97 8.64 -8.11
C LEU A 176 -6.81 8.74 -9.39
N ALA A 177 -6.16 8.72 -10.54
CA ALA A 177 -6.83 8.88 -11.82
C ALA A 177 -7.80 7.72 -12.16
N PRO A 178 -7.42 6.43 -12.03
CA PRO A 178 -8.34 5.31 -12.20
C PRO A 178 -9.60 5.39 -11.34
N LEU A 179 -9.49 5.94 -10.14
CA LEU A 179 -10.61 6.05 -9.21
C LEU A 179 -11.50 7.27 -9.47
N LEU A 180 -10.91 8.42 -9.81
CA LEU A 180 -11.67 9.67 -9.90
C LEU A 180 -12.33 9.88 -11.26
N PHE A 181 -11.69 9.53 -12.36
CA PHE A 181 -12.23 9.79 -13.69
C PHE A 181 -13.57 9.08 -13.99
N PRO A 182 -13.82 7.83 -13.52
CA PRO A 182 -15.12 7.20 -13.72
C PRO A 182 -16.31 7.93 -13.09
N ALA A 183 -16.07 8.79 -12.09
CA ALA A 183 -17.09 9.59 -11.46
C ALA A 183 -17.65 10.72 -12.36
N GLY A 184 -16.89 11.09 -13.39
CA GLY A 184 -17.19 12.17 -14.30
C GLY A 184 -16.73 13.56 -13.82
N LEU A 185 -16.48 14.45 -14.78
CA LEU A 185 -15.87 15.76 -14.53
C LEU A 185 -16.65 16.64 -13.53
N ARG A 186 -17.99 16.55 -13.51
CA ARG A 186 -18.82 17.34 -12.58
C ARG A 186 -18.57 17.02 -11.11
N ARG A 187 -18.18 15.78 -10.79
CA ARG A 187 -17.91 15.32 -9.41
C ARG A 187 -16.44 15.45 -9.02
N LEU A 188 -15.57 15.64 -10.00
CA LEU A 188 -14.11 15.63 -9.81
C LEU A 188 -13.66 16.66 -8.75
N PRO A 189 -14.08 17.93 -8.73
CA PRO A 189 -13.63 18.89 -7.70
C PRO A 189 -13.97 18.44 -6.28
N SER A 190 -15.20 17.95 -6.07
CA SER A 190 -15.67 17.47 -4.77
C SER A 190 -14.93 16.20 -4.31
N LEU A 191 -14.55 15.32 -5.24
CA LEU A 191 -13.76 14.11 -4.93
C LEU A 191 -12.32 14.46 -4.63
N LEU A 192 -11.71 15.34 -5.41
CA LEU A 192 -10.37 15.83 -5.16
C LEU A 192 -10.26 16.53 -3.80
N ALA A 193 -11.25 17.36 -3.44
CA ALA A 193 -11.28 18.00 -2.13
C ALA A 193 -11.31 16.96 -0.99
N ARG A 194 -12.13 15.90 -1.10
CA ARG A 194 -12.17 14.82 -0.10
C ARG A 194 -10.89 13.98 -0.09
N ALA A 195 -10.31 13.72 -1.27
CA ALA A 195 -9.06 12.99 -1.36
C ALA A 195 -7.87 13.78 -0.81
N ALA A 196 -7.89 15.11 -0.91
CA ALA A 196 -6.84 15.96 -0.37
C ALA A 196 -7.00 16.26 1.13
N ALA A 197 -8.24 16.30 1.65
CA ALA A 197 -8.52 16.81 2.99
C ALA A 197 -7.79 16.08 4.13
N PRO A 198 -7.73 14.73 4.21
CA PRO A 198 -7.02 14.05 5.29
C PRO A 198 -5.51 14.34 5.28
N ALA A 199 -4.87 14.28 4.12
CA ALA A 199 -3.45 14.58 3.99
C ALA A 199 -3.16 16.06 4.30
N ALA A 200 -4.00 16.99 3.82
CA ALA A 200 -3.88 18.42 4.11
C ALA A 200 -4.06 18.69 5.61
N ALA A 201 -5.01 18.06 6.29
CA ALA A 201 -5.21 18.20 7.72
C ALA A 201 -3.99 17.74 8.52
N LEU A 202 -3.39 16.61 8.16
CA LEU A 202 -2.19 16.11 8.83
C LEU A 202 -0.95 16.95 8.52
N LEU A 203 -0.85 17.51 7.33
CA LEU A 203 0.27 18.37 6.92
C LEU A 203 0.16 19.81 7.43
N PHE A 204 -1.05 20.26 7.77
CA PHE A 204 -1.30 21.66 8.15
C PHE A 204 -0.41 22.10 9.31
N VAL A 205 -0.38 21.33 10.37
CA VAL A 205 0.40 21.69 11.58
C VAL A 205 1.90 21.76 11.28
N PRO A 206 2.54 20.76 10.67
CA PRO A 206 3.96 20.83 10.31
C PRO A 206 4.28 21.98 9.33
N LEU A 207 3.42 22.23 8.36
CA LEU A 207 3.61 23.35 7.43
C LEU A 207 3.57 24.70 8.12
N VAL A 208 2.67 24.89 9.10
CA VAL A 208 2.58 26.14 9.85
C VAL A 208 3.77 26.31 10.79
N LEU A 209 4.19 25.24 11.47
CA LEU A 209 5.27 25.30 12.45
C LEU A 209 6.66 25.37 11.79
N ASN A 210 6.86 24.67 10.69
CA ASN A 210 8.16 24.60 10.03
C ASN A 210 8.05 24.35 8.53
N TRP A 211 7.64 25.37 7.79
CA TRP A 211 7.44 25.32 6.34
C TRP A 211 8.67 24.79 5.59
N SER A 212 9.85 25.34 5.89
CA SER A 212 11.09 25.01 5.17
C SER A 212 11.46 23.54 5.33
N VAL A 213 11.44 23.01 6.54
CA VAL A 213 11.78 21.60 6.81
C VAL A 213 10.74 20.69 6.21
N THR A 214 9.45 20.99 6.38
CA THR A 214 8.37 20.16 5.87
C THR A 214 8.40 20.06 4.34
N THR A 215 8.53 21.19 3.63
CA THR A 215 8.58 21.18 2.17
C THR A 215 9.85 20.53 1.64
N SER A 216 11.00 20.78 2.25
CA SER A 216 12.26 20.10 1.92
C SER A 216 12.11 18.59 2.05
N HIS A 217 11.47 18.12 3.10
CA HIS A 217 11.24 16.71 3.37
C HIS A 217 10.47 16.00 2.25
N PHE A 218 9.40 16.63 1.76
CA PHE A 218 8.60 16.07 0.67
C PHE A 218 9.29 16.12 -0.70
N LEU A 219 10.10 17.16 -0.93
CA LEU A 219 10.75 17.36 -2.22
C LEU A 219 12.10 16.64 -2.36
N THR A 220 12.76 16.41 -1.24
CA THR A 220 14.13 15.89 -1.21
C THR A 220 14.27 14.65 -0.31
N GLN A 221 13.26 13.79 -0.30
CA GLN A 221 13.32 12.52 0.44
C GLN A 221 14.56 11.72 0.02
N PRO A 222 15.51 11.44 0.94
CA PRO A 222 16.70 10.70 0.60
C PRO A 222 16.39 9.23 0.36
N ALA A 223 16.99 8.65 -0.67
CA ALA A 223 16.98 7.21 -0.88
C ALA A 223 18.06 6.55 0.00
N PHE A 224 17.73 5.41 0.56
CA PHE A 224 18.66 4.60 1.36
C PHE A 224 19.17 3.41 0.54
N PRO A 225 20.33 3.54 -0.16
CA PRO A 225 20.86 2.45 -0.97
C PRO A 225 21.21 1.20 -0.15
N GLY A 226 21.46 1.35 1.16
CA GLY A 226 21.72 0.23 2.08
C GLY A 226 20.46 -0.55 2.49
N GLY A 227 19.30 0.09 2.48
CA GLY A 227 18.00 -0.53 2.84
C GLY A 227 17.23 -1.08 1.66
N GLY A 228 17.52 -0.63 0.45
CA GLY A 228 16.82 -1.03 -0.75
C GLY A 228 17.76 -1.39 -1.89
N ARG A 229 17.18 -1.88 -2.96
CA ARG A 229 17.91 -2.27 -4.17
C ARG A 229 18.00 -1.08 -5.12
N PRO A 230 19.22 -0.72 -5.61
CA PRO A 230 19.38 0.30 -6.62
C PRO A 230 18.71 -0.12 -7.94
N THR A 231 18.00 0.80 -8.57
CA THR A 231 17.40 0.62 -9.88
C THR A 231 18.28 1.29 -10.96
N PRO A 232 18.03 1.05 -12.26
CA PRO A 232 18.72 1.77 -13.33
C PRO A 232 18.55 3.29 -13.26
N TRP A 233 17.52 3.76 -12.58
CA TRP A 233 17.19 5.19 -12.44
C TRP A 233 18.00 5.91 -11.37
N LEU A 234 18.67 5.19 -10.48
CA LEU A 234 19.46 5.78 -9.39
C LEU A 234 20.52 6.77 -9.93
N ARG A 235 21.12 6.48 -11.10
CA ARG A 235 22.09 7.36 -11.77
C ARG A 235 21.53 8.72 -12.20
N PHE A 236 20.21 8.81 -12.36
CA PHE A 236 19.52 10.05 -12.76
C PHE A 236 18.87 10.75 -11.58
N ALA A 237 18.93 10.17 -10.39
CA ALA A 237 18.37 10.78 -9.19
C ALA A 237 19.25 11.98 -8.78
N PRO A 238 18.67 13.14 -8.46
CA PRO A 238 19.40 14.25 -7.88
C PRO A 238 20.05 13.81 -6.56
N THR A 239 21.23 14.37 -6.28
CA THR A 239 21.90 14.14 -4.97
C THR A 239 21.68 15.34 -4.08
N ILE A 240 21.42 15.09 -2.79
CA ILE A 240 21.35 16.10 -1.75
C ILE A 240 22.59 16.04 -0.87
N ALA A 241 23.19 17.21 -0.58
CA ALA A 241 24.18 17.35 0.47
C ALA A 241 23.47 17.33 1.81
N HIS A 242 23.94 16.56 2.78
CA HIS A 242 23.35 16.36 4.10
C HIS A 242 22.19 15.35 4.16
N SER A 243 22.51 14.10 4.02
CA SER A 243 21.65 13.08 4.59
C SER A 243 21.98 12.93 6.08
N VAL A 244 20.99 12.56 6.87
CA VAL A 244 21.11 12.25 8.31
C VAL A 244 22.19 11.19 8.61
N TYR A 245 22.57 10.43 7.61
CA TYR A 245 23.49 9.30 7.69
C TYR A 245 24.91 9.61 7.19
N SER A 246 25.29 10.88 7.13
CA SER A 246 26.62 11.36 6.66
C SER A 246 26.85 11.27 5.15
N GLY A 247 27.02 12.42 4.52
CA GLY A 247 27.42 12.56 3.11
C GLY A 247 26.28 12.91 2.15
N THR A 248 26.53 12.71 0.86
CA THR A 248 25.54 12.93 -0.18
C THR A 248 24.64 11.70 -0.35
N ALA A 249 23.32 11.91 -0.36
CA ALA A 249 22.35 10.86 -0.67
C ALA A 249 21.58 11.19 -1.95
N PRO A 250 21.26 10.20 -2.80
CA PRO A 250 20.35 10.41 -3.91
C PRO A 250 18.93 10.67 -3.38
N VAL A 251 18.15 11.46 -4.11
CA VAL A 251 16.73 11.68 -3.85
C VAL A 251 15.95 10.44 -4.32
N GLU A 252 15.05 9.92 -3.51
CA GLU A 252 14.34 8.67 -3.81
C GLU A 252 13.50 8.78 -5.08
N GLY A 253 12.68 9.75 -5.21
CA GLY A 253 11.72 9.81 -6.33
C GLY A 253 12.22 10.55 -7.56
N GLY A 254 12.86 11.67 -7.38
CA GLY A 254 13.32 12.53 -8.47
C GLY A 254 12.26 12.80 -9.56
N PRO A 255 12.69 13.32 -10.73
CA PRO A 255 11.77 13.63 -11.84
C PRO A 255 11.13 12.39 -12.48
N ILE A 256 11.72 11.20 -12.32
CA ILE A 256 11.21 9.95 -12.92
C ILE A 256 9.91 9.52 -12.26
N ARG A 257 9.70 9.81 -10.97
CA ARG A 257 8.43 9.58 -10.27
C ARG A 257 7.26 10.32 -10.94
N LEU A 258 7.49 11.51 -11.50
CA LEU A 258 6.48 12.27 -12.25
C LEU A 258 6.03 11.53 -13.51
N ILE A 259 6.92 10.80 -14.18
CA ILE A 259 6.57 9.98 -15.34
C ILE A 259 5.57 8.90 -14.92
N GLY A 260 5.77 8.25 -13.77
CA GLY A 260 4.82 7.27 -13.21
C GLY A 260 3.43 7.86 -12.99
N LEU A 261 3.36 9.06 -12.43
CA LEU A 261 2.08 9.76 -12.23
C LEU A 261 1.40 10.10 -13.56
N VAL A 262 2.14 10.59 -14.55
CA VAL A 262 1.60 10.89 -15.89
C VAL A 262 1.07 9.62 -16.55
N LEU A 263 1.82 8.52 -16.51
CA LEU A 263 1.37 7.23 -17.04
C LEU A 263 0.12 6.72 -16.32
N ALA A 264 0.04 6.87 -15.00
CA ALA A 264 -1.15 6.51 -14.23
C ALA A 264 -2.37 7.35 -14.65
N VAL A 265 -2.19 8.65 -14.92
CA VAL A 265 -3.25 9.52 -15.45
C VAL A 265 -3.72 9.05 -16.82
N VAL A 266 -2.80 8.76 -17.75
CA VAL A 266 -3.11 8.27 -19.10
C VAL A 266 -3.89 6.96 -19.04
N ILE A 267 -3.45 6.01 -18.18
CA ILE A 267 -4.15 4.74 -17.98
C ILE A 267 -5.52 4.95 -17.35
N GLY A 268 -5.63 5.84 -16.36
CA GLY A 268 -6.91 6.18 -15.75
C GLY A 268 -7.91 6.76 -16.74
N LEU A 269 -7.45 7.66 -17.63
CA LEU A 269 -8.28 8.22 -18.71
C LEU A 269 -8.70 7.16 -19.73
N TRP A 270 -7.80 6.25 -20.09
CA TRP A 270 -8.11 5.12 -20.96
C TRP A 270 -9.15 4.20 -20.33
N PHE A 271 -8.96 3.82 -19.07
CA PHE A 271 -9.89 2.97 -18.31
C PHE A 271 -11.28 3.59 -18.22
N CYS A 272 -11.38 4.88 -17.97
CA CYS A 272 -12.64 5.60 -17.89
C CYS A 272 -13.49 5.45 -19.16
N ARG A 273 -12.85 5.35 -20.33
CA ARG A 273 -13.52 5.18 -21.62
C ARG A 273 -13.89 3.73 -21.93
N ALA A 274 -13.08 2.79 -21.46
CA ALA A 274 -13.17 1.40 -21.90
C ALA A 274 -14.05 0.50 -21.01
N HIS A 275 -13.93 0.62 -19.68
CA HIS A 275 -14.52 -0.35 -18.75
C HIS A 275 -14.80 0.29 -17.38
N ARG A 276 -15.87 -0.14 -16.69
CA ARG A 276 -16.30 0.43 -15.41
C ARG A 276 -16.63 -0.60 -14.33
N ASN A 277 -16.20 -1.85 -14.46
CA ASN A 277 -16.44 -2.88 -13.45
C ASN A 277 -15.30 -2.95 -12.42
N LEU A 278 -15.61 -3.44 -11.22
CA LEU A 278 -14.66 -3.54 -10.11
C LEU A 278 -13.43 -4.40 -10.47
N SER A 279 -13.61 -5.53 -11.10
CA SER A 279 -12.50 -6.44 -11.47
C SER A 279 -11.48 -5.74 -12.39
N THR A 280 -11.95 -4.95 -13.37
CA THR A 280 -11.06 -4.17 -14.24
C THR A 280 -10.43 -3.00 -13.48
N LEU A 281 -11.16 -2.34 -12.58
CA LEU A 281 -10.60 -1.28 -11.73
C LEU A 281 -9.45 -1.83 -10.86
N ILE A 282 -9.64 -2.97 -10.21
CA ILE A 282 -8.60 -3.64 -9.41
C ILE A 282 -7.37 -3.97 -10.27
N ALA A 283 -7.56 -4.51 -11.49
CA ALA A 283 -6.44 -4.81 -12.39
C ALA A 283 -5.70 -3.55 -12.87
N VAL A 284 -6.43 -2.45 -13.13
CA VAL A 284 -5.84 -1.16 -13.49
C VAL A 284 -5.04 -0.57 -12.33
N VAL A 285 -5.54 -0.67 -11.11
CA VAL A 285 -4.80 -0.24 -9.92
C VAL A 285 -3.55 -1.10 -9.73
N ALA A 286 -3.62 -2.43 -9.92
CA ALA A 286 -2.43 -3.29 -9.91
C ALA A 286 -1.37 -2.81 -10.92
N LEU A 287 -1.79 -2.47 -12.14
CA LEU A 287 -0.91 -1.93 -13.17
C LEU A 287 -0.27 -0.61 -12.74
N THR A 288 -1.06 0.33 -12.21
CA THR A 288 -0.49 1.63 -11.80
C THR A 288 0.42 1.52 -10.58
N MET A 289 0.16 0.58 -9.66
CA MET A 289 1.07 0.31 -8.53
C MET A 289 2.43 -0.25 -8.98
N THR A 290 2.48 -0.94 -10.13
CA THR A 290 3.75 -1.41 -10.71
C THR A 290 4.71 -0.26 -11.02
N PHE A 291 4.19 0.95 -11.29
CA PHE A 291 5.02 2.12 -11.56
C PHE A 291 5.83 2.57 -10.35
N ARG A 292 5.38 2.29 -9.12
CA ARG A 292 6.20 2.50 -7.93
C ARG A 292 7.51 1.73 -8.04
N CYS A 293 7.45 0.46 -8.41
CA CYS A 293 8.64 -0.39 -8.54
C CYS A 293 9.47 -0.07 -9.79
N ALA A 294 8.78 0.32 -10.88
CA ALA A 294 9.43 0.54 -12.16
C ALA A 294 10.17 1.88 -12.27
N LEU A 295 9.73 2.91 -11.53
CA LEU A 295 10.16 4.31 -11.74
C LEU A 295 10.74 4.97 -10.47
N GLU A 296 11.04 4.19 -9.44
CA GLU A 296 11.78 4.67 -8.26
C GLU A 296 13.30 4.49 -8.46
N SER A 297 14.09 5.31 -7.79
CA SER A 297 15.56 5.20 -7.82
C SER A 297 16.06 4.00 -7.00
N VAL A 298 15.31 3.62 -5.99
CA VAL A 298 15.56 2.47 -5.10
C VAL A 298 14.26 1.70 -4.91
N ILE A 299 14.32 0.38 -4.90
CA ILE A 299 13.19 -0.49 -4.61
C ILE A 299 13.45 -1.28 -3.32
N ALA A 300 12.59 -1.09 -2.32
CA ALA A 300 12.57 -1.93 -1.14
C ALA A 300 11.67 -3.18 -1.35
N PRO A 301 11.91 -4.28 -0.63
CA PRO A 301 11.14 -5.51 -0.80
C PRO A 301 9.62 -5.33 -0.65
N TYR A 302 9.16 -4.47 0.26
CA TYR A 302 7.74 -4.21 0.49
C TYR A 302 7.07 -3.38 -0.62
N TYR A 303 7.83 -2.75 -1.54
CA TYR A 303 7.26 -1.99 -2.66
C TYR A 303 6.47 -2.85 -3.65
N VAL A 304 6.79 -4.14 -3.77
CA VAL A 304 6.09 -5.06 -4.68
C VAL A 304 4.71 -5.46 -4.14
N TRP A 305 4.51 -5.37 -2.81
CA TRP A 305 3.29 -5.85 -2.17
C TRP A 305 2.00 -5.21 -2.68
N PRO A 306 1.85 -3.87 -2.87
CA PRO A 306 0.61 -3.31 -3.38
C PRO A 306 0.21 -3.89 -4.74
N THR A 307 1.18 -4.11 -5.66
CA THR A 307 0.90 -4.76 -6.95
C THR A 307 0.43 -6.20 -6.77
N ILE A 308 1.09 -6.96 -5.89
CA ILE A 308 0.73 -8.35 -5.58
C ILE A 308 -0.68 -8.41 -4.99
N ALA A 309 -1.02 -7.56 -4.03
CA ALA A 309 -2.32 -7.49 -3.38
C ALA A 309 -3.46 -7.30 -4.39
N PHE A 310 -3.35 -6.29 -5.24
CA PHE A 310 -4.36 -6.03 -6.26
C PHE A 310 -4.42 -7.11 -7.34
N ALA A 311 -3.29 -7.73 -7.70
CA ALA A 311 -3.27 -8.83 -8.66
C ALA A 311 -3.92 -10.10 -8.10
N LEU A 312 -3.66 -10.47 -6.85
CA LEU A 312 -4.32 -11.58 -6.15
C LEU A 312 -5.83 -11.38 -6.07
N LEU A 313 -6.28 -10.16 -5.78
CA LEU A 313 -7.71 -9.85 -5.82
C LEU A 313 -8.30 -10.01 -7.20
N SER A 314 -7.63 -9.51 -8.23
CA SER A 314 -8.12 -9.61 -9.62
C SER A 314 -8.36 -11.05 -10.06
N ILE A 315 -7.55 -12.01 -9.60
CA ILE A 315 -7.72 -13.43 -9.94
C ILE A 315 -8.77 -14.18 -9.12
N SER A 316 -9.30 -13.58 -8.08
CA SER A 316 -10.26 -14.24 -7.16
C SER A 316 -11.50 -14.80 -7.88
N VAL A 317 -11.83 -14.27 -9.06
CA VAL A 317 -12.97 -14.71 -9.90
C VAL A 317 -12.56 -15.51 -11.14
N HIS A 318 -11.25 -15.82 -11.30
CA HIS A 318 -10.75 -16.53 -12.48
C HIS A 318 -10.71 -18.06 -12.28
N ARG A 319 -10.44 -18.81 -13.36
CA ARG A 319 -10.30 -20.29 -13.32
C ARG A 319 -9.05 -20.69 -12.51
N TRP A 320 -9.12 -21.81 -11.78
CA TRP A 320 -8.06 -22.32 -10.92
C TRP A 320 -6.66 -22.42 -11.55
N PRO A 321 -6.49 -22.91 -12.80
CA PRO A 321 -5.14 -22.97 -13.39
C PRO A 321 -4.48 -21.60 -13.49
N ARG A 322 -5.25 -20.58 -13.83
CA ARG A 322 -4.75 -19.20 -13.90
C ARG A 322 -4.43 -18.64 -12.51
N THR A 323 -5.25 -18.96 -11.52
CA THR A 323 -4.99 -18.62 -10.12
C THR A 323 -3.65 -19.21 -9.68
N GLY A 324 -3.39 -20.50 -9.99
CA GLY A 324 -2.11 -21.14 -9.71
C GLY A 324 -0.92 -20.42 -10.33
N VAL A 325 -1.01 -20.05 -11.61
CA VAL A 325 0.06 -19.29 -12.30
C VAL A 325 0.33 -17.95 -11.60
N VAL A 326 -0.72 -17.19 -11.29
CA VAL A 326 -0.54 -15.87 -10.64
C VAL A 326 0.05 -16.01 -9.24
N VAL A 327 -0.44 -16.96 -8.43
CA VAL A 327 0.12 -17.21 -7.09
C VAL A 327 1.60 -17.59 -7.20
N THR A 328 1.98 -18.43 -8.16
CA THR A 328 3.38 -18.80 -8.39
C THR A 328 4.23 -17.57 -8.74
N ILE A 329 3.74 -16.71 -9.64
CA ILE A 329 4.46 -15.47 -9.99
C ILE A 329 4.57 -14.55 -8.76
N CYS A 330 3.51 -14.41 -7.94
CA CYS A 330 3.55 -13.63 -6.70
C CYS A 330 4.67 -14.12 -5.77
N VAL A 331 4.73 -15.44 -5.52
CA VAL A 331 5.77 -16.04 -4.65
C VAL A 331 7.17 -15.79 -5.21
N ILE A 332 7.36 -15.95 -6.53
CA ILE A 332 8.66 -15.70 -7.17
C ILE A 332 9.05 -14.22 -7.04
N VAL A 333 8.16 -13.29 -7.34
CA VAL A 333 8.43 -11.85 -7.28
C VAL A 333 8.74 -11.42 -5.85
N ASP A 334 7.94 -11.88 -4.89
CA ASP A 334 8.14 -11.58 -3.47
C ASP A 334 9.48 -12.14 -2.97
N TRP A 335 9.79 -13.40 -3.29
CA TRP A 335 11.08 -14.01 -2.97
C TRP A 335 12.24 -13.25 -3.62
N MET A 336 12.15 -12.92 -4.91
CA MET A 336 13.20 -12.18 -5.62
C MET A 336 13.39 -10.77 -5.07
N SER A 337 12.34 -10.13 -4.55
CA SER A 337 12.44 -8.81 -3.93
C SER A 337 13.35 -8.82 -2.69
N ASN A 338 13.46 -9.96 -2.02
CA ASN A 338 14.32 -10.17 -0.86
C ASN A 338 15.73 -10.71 -1.21
N PHE A 339 15.90 -11.21 -2.45
CA PHE A 339 17.15 -11.84 -2.88
C PHE A 339 18.17 -10.79 -3.32
N ASP A 340 19.43 -10.95 -2.90
CA ASP A 340 20.58 -10.10 -3.26
C ASP A 340 20.24 -8.60 -3.44
N ARG A 341 20.03 -7.90 -2.33
CA ARG A 341 19.60 -6.49 -2.32
C ARG A 341 20.61 -5.52 -2.95
N GLN A 342 21.87 -5.92 -3.10
CA GLN A 342 22.92 -5.06 -3.65
C GLN A 342 23.01 -5.12 -5.18
N SER A 343 22.46 -6.17 -5.80
CA SER A 343 22.53 -6.34 -7.25
C SER A 343 21.42 -5.59 -7.98
N GLN A 344 21.82 -4.60 -8.77
CA GLN A 344 20.88 -3.88 -9.67
C GLN A 344 20.27 -4.79 -10.76
N TRP A 345 20.92 -5.89 -11.11
CA TRP A 345 20.43 -6.82 -12.15
C TRP A 345 19.14 -7.54 -11.75
N VAL A 346 18.92 -7.77 -10.47
CA VAL A 346 17.70 -8.42 -9.96
C VAL A 346 16.45 -7.55 -10.17
N TRP A 347 16.61 -6.25 -10.41
CA TRP A 347 15.50 -5.38 -10.76
C TRP A 347 14.77 -5.83 -12.03
N TRP A 348 15.49 -6.26 -13.06
CA TRP A 348 14.90 -6.69 -14.34
C TRP A 348 13.93 -7.88 -14.22
N PRO A 349 14.31 -9.01 -13.59
CA PRO A 349 13.38 -10.12 -13.42
C PRO A 349 12.22 -9.78 -12.46
N ILE A 350 12.39 -8.90 -11.47
CA ILE A 350 11.28 -8.41 -10.66
C ILE A 350 10.29 -7.65 -11.55
N MET A 351 10.76 -6.74 -12.40
CA MET A 351 9.89 -5.99 -13.31
C MET A 351 9.20 -6.91 -14.33
N ALA A 352 9.93 -7.85 -14.91
CA ALA A 352 9.34 -8.85 -15.79
C ALA A 352 8.26 -9.67 -15.08
N GLY A 353 8.52 -10.08 -13.84
CA GLY A 353 7.56 -10.77 -12.98
C GLY A 353 6.31 -9.93 -12.69
N LEU A 354 6.46 -8.66 -12.33
CA LEU A 354 5.34 -7.75 -12.08
C LEU A 354 4.49 -7.51 -13.34
N VAL A 355 5.12 -7.33 -14.50
CA VAL A 355 4.42 -7.20 -15.78
C VAL A 355 3.67 -8.50 -16.11
N ALA A 356 4.32 -9.66 -15.95
CA ALA A 356 3.68 -10.96 -16.15
C ALA A 356 2.52 -11.18 -15.17
N LEU A 357 2.67 -10.76 -13.91
CA LEU A 357 1.65 -10.81 -12.87
C LEU A 357 0.41 -10.01 -13.27
N VAL A 358 0.58 -8.75 -13.67
CA VAL A 358 -0.52 -7.89 -14.11
C VAL A 358 -1.18 -8.46 -15.37
N ALA A 359 -0.41 -8.91 -16.36
CA ALA A 359 -0.93 -9.50 -17.58
C ALA A 359 -1.71 -10.81 -17.31
N ALA A 360 -1.18 -11.67 -16.42
CA ALA A 360 -1.83 -12.89 -16.01
C ALA A 360 -3.08 -12.64 -15.15
N SER A 361 -3.15 -11.57 -14.37
CA SER A 361 -4.32 -11.20 -13.56
C SER A 361 -5.38 -10.40 -14.33
N TRP A 362 -5.10 -9.92 -15.54
CA TRP A 362 -6.00 -9.05 -16.30
C TRP A 362 -7.34 -9.74 -16.64
N PRO A 363 -8.50 -9.09 -16.38
CA PRO A 363 -9.80 -9.71 -16.64
C PRO A 363 -10.02 -9.94 -18.15
N ARG A 364 -10.53 -11.14 -18.51
CA ARG A 364 -10.88 -11.46 -19.89
C ARG A 364 -12.29 -10.96 -20.21
N ARG A 365 -12.51 -10.48 -21.44
CA ARG A 365 -13.82 -9.96 -21.92
C ARG A 365 -14.99 -10.95 -21.79
N SER A 366 -14.73 -12.25 -21.72
CA SER A 366 -15.76 -13.29 -21.63
C SER A 366 -16.51 -13.35 -20.30
N THR A 367 -15.93 -12.85 -19.21
CA THR A 367 -16.58 -12.88 -17.88
C THR A 367 -17.72 -11.84 -17.77
N CYS A 368 -17.65 -10.76 -18.53
CA CYS A 368 -18.67 -9.71 -18.50
C CYS A 368 -20.01 -10.09 -19.20
N ASN A 369 -19.96 -11.05 -20.14
CA ASN A 369 -21.16 -11.45 -20.88
C ASN A 369 -22.02 -12.51 -20.15
N CYS A 370 -21.48 -13.24 -19.18
CA CYS A 370 -22.26 -14.21 -18.41
C CYS A 370 -23.21 -13.54 -17.43
N GLU A 371 -22.74 -12.53 -16.69
CA GLU A 371 -23.59 -11.78 -15.73
C GLU A 371 -24.77 -11.07 -16.44
N LEU A 372 -24.52 -10.48 -17.61
CA LEU A 372 -25.57 -9.85 -18.41
C LEU A 372 -26.57 -10.86 -19.02
N ARG A 373 -26.12 -12.08 -19.29
CA ARG A 373 -27.00 -13.17 -19.77
C ARG A 373 -27.85 -13.75 -18.63
N GLU A 374 -27.27 -13.94 -17.43
CA GLU A 374 -28.02 -14.40 -16.27
C GLU A 374 -29.05 -13.36 -15.79
N LEU A 375 -28.71 -12.08 -15.74
CA LEU A 375 -29.66 -11.02 -15.44
C LEU A 375 -30.78 -10.89 -16.49
N ARG A 376 -30.51 -11.16 -17.77
CA ARG A 376 -31.52 -11.21 -18.82
C ARG A 376 -32.34 -12.50 -18.80
N ALA A 377 -31.78 -13.61 -18.33
CA ALA A 377 -32.47 -14.89 -18.20
C ALA A 377 -33.44 -14.89 -17.00
N LEU A 378 -33.23 -14.03 -16.01
CA LEU A 378 -34.13 -13.87 -14.84
C LEU A 378 -35.41 -13.12 -15.17
N GLY A 379 -35.64 -12.68 -16.41
CA GLY A 379 -36.90 -12.05 -16.87
C GLY A 379 -37.29 -10.80 -16.08
N PRO A 380 -38.16 -9.95 -16.58
CA PRO A 380 -38.72 -8.88 -15.76
C PRO A 380 -39.53 -9.53 -14.63
N LEU A 381 -39.10 -9.27 -13.37
CA LEU A 381 -39.91 -9.57 -12.19
C LEU A 381 -41.29 -8.97 -12.43
N THR A 382 -42.25 -9.81 -12.81
CA THR A 382 -43.65 -9.42 -12.89
C THR A 382 -44.02 -8.88 -11.52
N GLN A 383 -44.23 -7.57 -11.45
CA GLN A 383 -44.90 -6.93 -10.34
C GLN A 383 -46.35 -7.47 -10.33
N ASN A 384 -46.55 -8.60 -9.66
CA ASN A 384 -47.87 -9.04 -9.28
C ASN A 384 -48.42 -8.01 -8.31
N GLY A 385 -49.27 -7.12 -8.87
CA GLY A 385 -49.99 -6.14 -8.13
C GLY A 385 -50.92 -6.78 -7.10
N THR A 386 -50.48 -6.79 -5.86
CA THR A 386 -51.35 -6.98 -4.72
C THR A 386 -52.02 -5.64 -4.45
N THR A 387 -53.19 -5.42 -5.06
CA THR A 387 -54.12 -4.39 -4.64
C THR A 387 -54.58 -4.70 -3.22
N LEU A 388 -54.01 -3.98 -2.25
CA LEU A 388 -54.59 -3.93 -0.90
C LEU A 388 -55.99 -3.29 -0.99
N ARG A 389 -57.07 -4.08 -0.80
CA ARG A 389 -58.39 -3.62 -0.52
C ARG A 389 -58.37 -3.00 0.88
N GLU A 390 -58.65 -1.69 0.94
CA GLU A 390 -58.97 -1.02 2.19
C GLU A 390 -60.32 -1.59 2.74
N PRO A 391 -60.41 -1.93 4.04
CA PRO A 391 -61.69 -2.18 4.67
C PRO A 391 -62.41 -0.88 4.97
N GLY A 392 -63.67 -0.78 4.51
CA GLY A 392 -64.65 0.25 4.84
C GLY A 392 -65.19 0.15 6.29
#